data_c69268e0d802c64a15d986610b1de49f
#
_entry.id   c69268e0d802c64a15d986610b1de49f
#
_cell.length_a   1.000
_cell.length_b   1.000
_cell.length_c   1.000
_cell.angle_alpha   90.00
_cell.angle_beta   90.00
_cell.angle_gamma   90.00
#
_symmetry.space_group_name_H-M   'P 1'
#
loop_
_entity.id
_entity.type
_entity.pdbx_description
1 polymer ?
#
loop_
_entity_poly.entity_id
_entity_poly.type
_entity_poly.pdbx_seq_one_letter_code
_entity_poly.pdbx_strand_id
1 'polypeptide(L)'
;MGAMLVDSHTHLLRLEVSPERAVRSAAEVGVVAVVNVGTDVEDSQRGAELAAVLPNVYSTAGIHPHNAGTYTAADLEALAELSESPGIVALGEVGLDYYRSEWSGEAQRALFEDVISLANDTRLPLVIHSREAFADTMACLGSARVPIVLHCFEGGDREIREARERGYYVGLAGNVTYSGSETARVLLLIDEERLLVETDAPYLSPQPVRGRKNAPENVVHTARFVAERLGMEDEELATLTTRNARNLFGLPLEV
;
A
#
# COMPACT_ATOMS: atom_id res chain seq x y z
N MET A 1 4.09 -25.90 6.70
CA MET A 1 3.00 -24.94 6.54
C MET A 1 3.34 -24.14 5.30
N GLY A 2 2.40 -23.84 4.41
CA GLY A 2 2.70 -23.03 3.23
C GLY A 2 3.05 -21.59 3.63
N ALA A 3 3.79 -20.90 2.78
CA ALA A 3 4.13 -19.49 2.99
C ALA A 3 2.87 -18.66 3.25
N MET A 4 2.86 -17.88 4.35
CA MET A 4 1.77 -16.97 4.67
C MET A 4 2.16 -15.57 4.19
N LEU A 5 1.40 -15.00 3.25
CA LEU A 5 1.63 -13.68 2.69
C LEU A 5 0.47 -12.74 3.01
N VAL A 6 0.77 -11.45 3.14
CA VAL A 6 -0.19 -10.36 3.10
C VAL A 6 0.01 -9.59 1.80
N ASP A 7 -1.06 -9.40 1.03
CA ASP A 7 -1.08 -8.39 -0.03
C ASP A 7 -1.37 -7.03 0.63
N SER A 8 -0.34 -6.22 0.84
CA SER A 8 -0.45 -5.00 1.64
C SER A 8 -1.08 -3.81 0.91
N HIS A 9 -1.38 -3.94 -0.39
CA HIS A 9 -2.03 -2.90 -1.19
C HIS A 9 -2.67 -3.48 -2.45
N THR A 10 -4.00 -3.44 -2.51
CA THR A 10 -4.78 -3.88 -3.68
C THR A 10 -6.09 -3.09 -3.80
N HIS A 11 -6.63 -2.94 -5.01
CA HIS A 11 -7.91 -2.29 -5.25
C HIS A 11 -8.97 -3.34 -5.62
N LEU A 12 -9.49 -4.07 -4.63
CA LEU A 12 -10.46 -5.15 -4.82
C LEU A 12 -11.71 -4.72 -5.58
N LEU A 13 -12.16 -3.47 -5.37
CA LEU A 13 -13.35 -2.90 -6.02
C LEU A 13 -13.15 -2.55 -7.50
N ARG A 14 -11.90 -2.59 -7.99
CA ARG A 14 -11.53 -2.31 -9.40
C ARG A 14 -11.21 -3.57 -10.19
N LEU A 15 -11.30 -4.74 -9.56
CA LEU A 15 -11.07 -6.02 -10.24
C LEU A 15 -12.25 -6.39 -11.15
N GLU A 16 -11.99 -7.18 -12.18
CA GLU A 16 -13.03 -7.71 -13.07
C GLU A 16 -13.83 -8.87 -12.44
N VAL A 17 -13.32 -9.45 -11.37
CA VAL A 17 -13.96 -10.50 -10.58
C VAL A 17 -14.49 -9.91 -9.28
N SER A 18 -15.44 -10.58 -8.63
CA SER A 18 -15.92 -10.12 -7.34
C SER A 18 -14.82 -10.20 -6.26
N PRO A 19 -14.85 -9.29 -5.26
CA PRO A 19 -13.89 -9.31 -4.15
C PRO A 19 -13.80 -10.68 -3.46
N GLU A 20 -14.93 -11.36 -3.24
CA GLU A 20 -14.97 -12.69 -2.59
C GLU A 20 -14.21 -13.73 -3.41
N ARG A 21 -14.31 -13.67 -4.73
CA ARG A 21 -13.59 -14.57 -5.63
C ARG A 21 -12.09 -14.27 -5.61
N ALA A 22 -11.72 -12.99 -5.69
CA ALA A 22 -10.32 -12.58 -5.66
C ALA A 22 -9.64 -13.02 -4.35
N VAL A 23 -10.27 -12.76 -3.19
CA VAL A 23 -9.77 -13.16 -1.87
C VAL A 23 -9.64 -14.67 -1.75
N ARG A 24 -10.61 -15.42 -2.27
CA ARG A 24 -10.56 -16.89 -2.27
C ARG A 24 -9.39 -17.42 -3.11
N SER A 25 -9.21 -16.90 -4.33
CA SER A 25 -8.08 -17.29 -5.19
C SER A 25 -6.74 -16.96 -4.54
N ALA A 26 -6.63 -15.80 -3.88
CA ALA A 26 -5.46 -15.40 -3.12
C ALA A 26 -5.16 -16.37 -1.96
N ALA A 27 -6.20 -16.80 -1.22
CA ALA A 27 -6.04 -17.77 -0.12
C ALA A 27 -5.54 -19.14 -0.60
N GLU A 28 -5.92 -19.58 -1.81
CA GLU A 28 -5.47 -20.85 -2.40
C GLU A 28 -3.94 -20.89 -2.63
N VAL A 29 -3.29 -19.74 -2.74
CA VAL A 29 -1.83 -19.62 -2.94
C VAL A 29 -1.08 -19.15 -1.68
N GLY A 30 -1.76 -19.08 -0.52
CA GLY A 30 -1.14 -18.76 0.76
C GLY A 30 -1.23 -17.27 1.17
N VAL A 31 -2.03 -16.45 0.48
CA VAL A 31 -2.32 -15.08 0.94
C VAL A 31 -3.33 -15.15 2.07
N VAL A 32 -2.90 -14.78 3.27
CA VAL A 32 -3.71 -14.90 4.50
C VAL A 32 -4.51 -13.64 4.81
N ALA A 33 -4.13 -12.50 4.25
CA ALA A 33 -4.87 -11.25 4.36
C ALA A 33 -4.58 -10.33 3.15
N VAL A 34 -5.52 -9.45 2.87
CA VAL A 34 -5.39 -8.40 1.85
C VAL A 34 -5.81 -7.05 2.43
N VAL A 35 -5.11 -5.99 2.07
CA VAL A 35 -5.47 -4.62 2.39
C VAL A 35 -6.04 -3.97 1.13
N ASN A 36 -7.37 -3.80 1.11
CA ASN A 36 -8.05 -3.05 0.06
C ASN A 36 -7.82 -1.55 0.28
N VAL A 37 -7.60 -0.81 -0.79
CA VAL A 37 -7.20 0.59 -0.68
C VAL A 37 -8.27 1.52 -1.25
N GLY A 38 -8.75 2.44 -0.41
CA GLY A 38 -9.68 3.51 -0.78
C GLY A 38 -8.96 4.68 -1.46
N THR A 39 -9.61 5.28 -2.44
CA THR A 39 -9.05 6.38 -3.24
C THR A 39 -9.91 7.65 -3.25
N ASP A 40 -11.12 7.56 -2.72
CA ASP A 40 -12.04 8.63 -2.39
C ASP A 40 -13.00 8.17 -1.28
N VAL A 41 -13.91 9.04 -0.84
CA VAL A 41 -14.82 8.73 0.27
C VAL A 41 -15.76 7.57 -0.07
N GLU A 42 -16.33 7.53 -1.29
CA GLU A 42 -17.22 6.45 -1.70
C GLU A 42 -16.50 5.10 -1.78
N ASP A 43 -15.32 5.09 -2.38
CA ASP A 43 -14.46 3.90 -2.49
C ASP A 43 -14.03 3.41 -1.11
N SER A 44 -13.68 4.32 -0.21
CA SER A 44 -13.32 4.03 1.19
C SER A 44 -14.48 3.44 1.98
N GLN A 45 -15.70 3.98 1.82
CA GLN A 45 -16.91 3.46 2.46
C GLN A 45 -17.21 2.03 2.00
N ARG A 46 -17.15 1.77 0.70
CA ARG A 46 -17.33 0.43 0.14
C ARG A 46 -16.24 -0.53 0.60
N GLY A 47 -15.00 -0.03 0.76
CA GLY A 47 -13.90 -0.80 1.34
C GLY A 47 -14.15 -1.19 2.79
N ALA A 48 -14.69 -0.29 3.62
CA ALA A 48 -15.07 -0.57 4.99
C ALA A 48 -16.20 -1.63 5.06
N GLU A 49 -17.19 -1.55 4.15
CA GLU A 49 -18.25 -2.55 4.03
C GLU A 49 -17.68 -3.95 3.68
N LEU A 50 -16.70 -4.02 2.76
CA LEU A 50 -16.02 -5.28 2.44
C LEU A 50 -15.28 -5.86 3.63
N ALA A 51 -14.52 -5.02 4.36
CA ALA A 51 -13.78 -5.44 5.53
C ALA A 51 -14.70 -5.94 6.66
N ALA A 52 -15.92 -5.43 6.74
CA ALA A 52 -16.91 -5.87 7.73
C ALA A 52 -17.51 -7.28 7.43
N VAL A 53 -17.52 -7.72 6.17
CA VAL A 53 -18.18 -8.96 5.75
C VAL A 53 -17.23 -10.05 5.27
N LEU A 54 -16.03 -9.69 4.79
CA LEU A 54 -15.06 -10.65 4.30
C LEU A 54 -13.96 -10.87 5.34
N PRO A 55 -13.78 -12.10 5.83
CA PRO A 55 -12.68 -12.40 6.74
C PRO A 55 -11.33 -12.16 6.05
N ASN A 56 -10.35 -11.66 6.80
CA ASN A 56 -9.00 -11.38 6.31
C ASN A 56 -8.92 -10.29 5.21
N VAL A 57 -9.98 -9.50 5.02
CA VAL A 57 -9.97 -8.25 4.26
C VAL A 57 -9.94 -7.10 5.24
N TYR A 58 -8.98 -6.22 5.06
CA TYR A 58 -8.84 -4.94 5.75
C TYR A 58 -8.93 -3.84 4.71
N SER A 59 -9.20 -2.61 5.11
CA SER A 59 -9.27 -1.52 4.15
C SER A 59 -8.57 -0.27 4.68
N THR A 60 -8.26 0.64 3.77
CA THR A 60 -7.84 2.00 4.10
C THR A 60 -8.92 2.99 3.74
N ALA A 61 -8.90 4.16 4.36
CA ALA A 61 -9.74 5.29 4.00
C ALA A 61 -8.86 6.45 3.52
N GLY A 62 -9.06 6.92 2.28
CA GLY A 62 -8.20 7.94 1.71
C GLY A 62 -8.79 8.71 0.54
N ILE A 63 -8.12 9.79 0.17
CA ILE A 63 -8.38 10.59 -1.02
C ILE A 63 -7.09 10.69 -1.81
N HIS A 64 -7.06 10.01 -2.94
CA HIS A 64 -5.92 9.96 -3.85
C HIS A 64 -5.64 11.34 -4.46
N PRO A 65 -4.37 11.72 -4.75
CA PRO A 65 -4.02 13.01 -5.35
C PRO A 65 -4.75 13.34 -6.65
N HIS A 66 -5.32 12.36 -7.34
CA HIS A 66 -6.18 12.59 -8.51
C HIS A 66 -7.53 13.24 -8.16
N ASN A 67 -7.90 13.30 -6.90
CA ASN A 67 -9.13 13.94 -6.40
C ASN A 67 -8.83 15.25 -5.63
N ALA A 68 -7.58 15.74 -5.65
CA ALA A 68 -7.13 16.84 -4.83
C ALA A 68 -7.83 18.19 -5.06
N GLY A 69 -8.41 18.41 -6.23
CA GLY A 69 -9.12 19.65 -6.51
C GLY A 69 -10.62 19.59 -6.30
N THR A 70 -11.17 18.44 -5.92
CA THR A 70 -12.62 18.23 -5.74
C THR A 70 -13.01 17.89 -4.31
N TYR A 71 -12.05 17.56 -3.43
CA TYR A 71 -12.34 17.25 -2.04
C TYR A 71 -12.83 18.48 -1.27
N THR A 72 -13.58 18.25 -0.23
CA THR A 72 -14.19 19.25 0.64
C THR A 72 -13.93 18.96 2.12
N ALA A 73 -14.23 19.89 3.00
CA ALA A 73 -14.18 19.64 4.44
C ALA A 73 -15.11 18.48 4.87
N ALA A 74 -16.25 18.29 4.21
CA ALA A 74 -17.15 17.19 4.50
C ALA A 74 -16.53 15.82 4.13
N ASP A 75 -15.67 15.77 3.11
CA ASP A 75 -14.96 14.54 2.76
C ASP A 75 -13.92 14.17 3.82
N LEU A 76 -13.24 15.17 4.41
CA LEU A 76 -12.32 14.95 5.53
C LEU A 76 -13.06 14.50 6.80
N GLU A 77 -14.23 15.07 7.09
CA GLU A 77 -15.10 14.63 8.18
C GLU A 77 -15.55 13.17 7.95
N ALA A 78 -15.94 12.82 6.74
CA ALA A 78 -16.30 11.45 6.38
C ALA A 78 -15.11 10.46 6.52
N LEU A 79 -13.89 10.85 6.14
CA LEU A 79 -12.70 10.04 6.39
C LEU A 79 -12.43 9.86 7.89
N ALA A 80 -12.64 10.90 8.70
CA ALA A 80 -12.51 10.81 10.15
C ALA A 80 -13.50 9.80 10.74
N GLU A 81 -14.77 9.84 10.33
CA GLU A 81 -15.78 8.86 10.73
C GLU A 81 -15.42 7.45 10.28
N LEU A 82 -14.99 7.29 9.03
CA LEU A 82 -14.57 5.99 8.49
C LEU A 82 -13.36 5.41 9.24
N SER A 83 -12.45 6.25 9.72
CA SER A 83 -11.26 5.81 10.47
C SER A 83 -11.59 5.06 11.76
N GLU A 84 -12.79 5.24 12.31
CA GLU A 84 -13.29 4.53 13.48
C GLU A 84 -13.97 3.19 13.12
N SER A 85 -14.17 2.90 11.83
CA SER A 85 -14.86 1.69 11.39
C SER A 85 -14.00 0.44 11.58
N PRO A 86 -14.58 -0.66 12.09
CA PRO A 86 -13.85 -1.93 12.17
C PRO A 86 -13.31 -2.36 10.79
N GLY A 87 -12.03 -2.73 10.74
CA GLY A 87 -11.39 -3.16 9.50
C GLY A 87 -10.72 -2.03 8.69
N ILE A 88 -10.93 -0.76 9.03
CA ILE A 88 -10.08 0.34 8.56
C ILE A 88 -8.79 0.34 9.37
N VAL A 89 -7.67 0.12 8.70
CA VAL A 89 -6.36 -0.10 9.33
C VAL A 89 -5.32 0.98 9.02
N ALA A 90 -5.64 1.90 8.10
CA ALA A 90 -4.77 3.02 7.73
C ALA A 90 -5.56 4.14 7.05
N LEU A 91 -4.98 5.34 7.01
CA LEU A 91 -5.42 6.42 6.12
C LEU A 91 -4.58 6.42 4.84
N GLY A 92 -5.25 6.49 3.70
CA GLY A 92 -4.67 6.43 2.37
C GLY A 92 -5.56 5.62 1.41
N GLU A 93 -5.29 5.68 0.16
CA GLU A 93 -4.09 6.20 -0.49
C GLU A 93 -4.14 7.72 -0.58
N VAL A 94 -3.07 8.37 -0.16
CA VAL A 94 -2.89 9.81 -0.18
C VAL A 94 -1.45 10.15 -0.57
N GLY A 95 -1.19 11.35 -1.05
CA GLY A 95 0.17 11.77 -1.39
C GLY A 95 0.23 12.66 -2.61
N LEU A 96 1.27 12.47 -3.44
CA LEU A 96 1.54 13.34 -4.59
C LEU A 96 1.77 12.53 -5.87
N ASP A 97 1.13 12.95 -6.96
CA ASP A 97 1.33 12.43 -8.32
C ASP A 97 1.57 13.60 -9.29
N TYR A 98 2.82 13.84 -9.64
CA TYR A 98 3.17 14.89 -10.61
C TYR A 98 3.19 14.39 -12.06
N TYR A 99 2.93 13.10 -12.27
CA TYR A 99 2.91 12.50 -13.59
C TYR A 99 1.52 12.42 -14.21
N ARG A 100 0.49 12.05 -13.44
CA ARG A 100 -0.86 11.76 -13.97
C ARG A 100 -1.96 12.66 -13.42
N SER A 101 -1.74 13.36 -12.30
CA SER A 101 -2.78 14.21 -11.75
C SER A 101 -2.98 15.47 -12.61
N GLU A 102 -4.24 15.83 -12.83
CA GLU A 102 -4.64 17.09 -13.48
C GLU A 102 -4.56 18.28 -12.51
N TRP A 103 -4.43 18.01 -11.21
CA TRP A 103 -4.40 19.02 -10.16
C TRP A 103 -2.98 19.52 -9.91
N SER A 104 -2.90 20.83 -9.57
CA SER A 104 -1.61 21.44 -9.24
C SER A 104 -0.95 20.77 -8.03
N GLY A 105 0.38 20.81 -7.97
CA GLY A 105 1.11 20.30 -6.81
C GLY A 105 0.72 21.03 -5.50
N GLU A 106 0.25 22.28 -5.56
CA GLU A 106 -0.26 23.03 -4.40
C GLU A 106 -1.55 22.40 -3.86
N ALA A 107 -2.52 22.11 -4.74
CA ALA A 107 -3.77 21.46 -4.34
C ALA A 107 -3.54 20.07 -3.76
N GLN A 108 -2.63 19.29 -4.38
CA GLN A 108 -2.27 17.97 -3.87
C GLN A 108 -1.59 18.04 -2.49
N ARG A 109 -0.68 19.00 -2.28
CA ARG A 109 -0.04 19.20 -0.98
C ARG A 109 -1.03 19.62 0.10
N ALA A 110 -1.98 20.50 -0.21
CA ALA A 110 -3.02 20.90 0.74
C ALA A 110 -3.84 19.68 1.22
N LEU A 111 -4.34 18.87 0.30
CA LEU A 111 -5.03 17.62 0.65
C LEU A 111 -4.14 16.69 1.49
N PHE A 112 -2.88 16.53 1.09
CA PHE A 112 -1.95 15.64 1.77
C PHE A 112 -1.69 16.08 3.22
N GLU A 113 -1.49 17.39 3.45
CA GLU A 113 -1.30 17.97 4.78
C GLU A 113 -2.54 17.80 5.66
N ASP A 114 -3.75 17.97 5.11
CA ASP A 114 -5.01 17.74 5.81
C ASP A 114 -5.13 16.27 6.26
N VAL A 115 -4.84 15.30 5.37
CA VAL A 115 -4.89 13.88 5.73
C VAL A 115 -3.77 13.49 6.69
N ILE A 116 -2.58 14.07 6.60
CA ILE A 116 -1.52 13.87 7.62
C ILE A 116 -1.99 14.35 9.00
N SER A 117 -2.66 15.50 9.06
CA SER A 117 -3.23 16.01 10.32
C SER A 117 -4.25 15.03 10.88
N LEU A 118 -5.17 14.54 10.06
CA LEU A 118 -6.16 13.54 10.44
C LEU A 118 -5.50 12.23 10.93
N ALA A 119 -4.44 11.76 10.24
CA ALA A 119 -3.71 10.57 10.67
C ALA A 119 -3.04 10.75 12.04
N ASN A 120 -2.50 11.94 12.32
CA ASN A 120 -1.93 12.24 13.62
C ASN A 120 -2.98 12.22 14.75
N ASP A 121 -4.21 12.66 14.46
CA ASP A 121 -5.31 12.68 15.42
C ASP A 121 -5.89 11.28 15.65
N THR A 122 -6.09 10.50 14.60
CA THR A 122 -6.63 9.12 14.66
C THR A 122 -5.59 8.08 15.04
N ARG A 123 -4.30 8.40 14.93
CA ARG A 123 -3.14 7.50 15.14
C ARG A 123 -3.10 6.31 14.19
N LEU A 124 -3.77 6.39 13.05
CA LEU A 124 -3.70 5.37 12.02
C LEU A 124 -2.44 5.57 11.15
N PRO A 125 -1.83 4.48 10.67
CA PRO A 125 -0.75 4.56 9.69
C PRO A 125 -1.17 5.28 8.41
N LEU A 126 -0.18 5.79 7.67
CA LEU A 126 -0.40 6.40 6.35
C LEU A 126 0.08 5.48 5.23
N VAL A 127 -0.75 5.30 4.20
CA VAL A 127 -0.40 4.65 2.93
C VAL A 127 -0.18 5.72 1.88
N ILE A 128 1.07 5.86 1.43
CA ILE A 128 1.55 7.00 0.66
C ILE A 128 1.77 6.65 -0.80
N HIS A 129 1.08 7.39 -1.67
CA HIS A 129 1.36 7.49 -3.09
C HIS A 129 2.43 8.55 -3.36
N SER A 130 3.44 8.20 -4.14
CA SER A 130 4.49 9.16 -4.55
C SER A 130 4.97 8.86 -5.95
N ARG A 131 4.55 9.66 -6.92
CA ARG A 131 4.94 9.49 -8.31
C ARG A 131 5.54 10.78 -8.89
N GLU A 132 6.82 10.71 -9.29
CA GLU A 132 7.62 11.87 -9.72
C GLU A 132 7.62 13.04 -8.71
N ALA A 133 7.38 12.75 -7.42
CA ALA A 133 7.15 13.73 -6.36
C ALA A 133 7.93 13.44 -5.06
N PHE A 134 8.91 12.54 -5.07
CA PHE A 134 9.53 12.00 -3.85
C PHE A 134 10.00 13.09 -2.88
N ALA A 135 10.74 14.11 -3.36
CA ALA A 135 11.28 15.16 -2.49
C ALA A 135 10.17 15.95 -1.76
N ASP A 136 9.11 16.33 -2.47
CA ASP A 136 7.97 17.05 -1.89
C ASP A 136 7.16 16.15 -0.96
N THR A 137 6.99 14.87 -1.33
CA THR A 137 6.37 13.86 -0.46
C THR A 137 7.10 13.75 0.87
N MET A 138 8.44 13.63 0.84
CA MET A 138 9.26 13.56 2.05
C MET A 138 9.21 14.84 2.87
N ALA A 139 9.07 16.00 2.23
CA ALA A 139 8.90 17.28 2.92
C ALA A 139 7.55 17.34 3.68
N CYS A 140 6.43 17.00 3.04
CA CYS A 140 5.11 16.95 3.67
C CYS A 140 5.08 15.97 4.85
N LEU A 141 5.68 14.78 4.69
CA LEU A 141 5.76 13.75 5.73
C LEU A 141 6.57 14.17 6.97
N GLY A 142 7.28 15.30 6.93
CA GLY A 142 8.00 15.84 8.09
C GLY A 142 7.09 16.19 9.28
N SER A 143 5.79 16.39 9.08
CA SER A 143 4.80 16.64 10.13
C SER A 143 4.07 15.40 10.64
N ALA A 144 4.22 14.26 9.98
CA ALA A 144 3.58 13.00 10.35
C ALA A 144 4.20 12.40 11.63
N ARG A 145 3.36 11.86 12.52
CA ARG A 145 3.74 11.25 13.81
C ARG A 145 3.29 9.80 13.92
N VAL A 146 2.84 9.22 12.82
CA VAL A 146 2.32 7.86 12.72
C VAL A 146 3.22 7.01 11.82
N PRO A 147 3.13 5.68 11.86
CA PRO A 147 3.82 4.82 10.91
C PRO A 147 3.43 5.15 9.46
N ILE A 148 4.40 5.03 8.55
CA ILE A 148 4.23 5.39 7.13
C ILE A 148 4.69 4.23 6.28
N VAL A 149 3.92 3.90 5.23
CA VAL A 149 4.35 3.06 4.13
C VAL A 149 4.35 3.85 2.82
N LEU A 150 5.50 3.84 2.15
CA LEU A 150 5.61 4.25 0.76
C LEU A 150 5.19 3.06 -0.11
N HIS A 151 3.94 3.07 -0.59
CA HIS A 151 3.44 1.99 -1.42
C HIS A 151 4.06 2.05 -2.81
N CYS A 152 4.09 0.92 -3.51
CA CYS A 152 4.62 0.81 -4.87
C CYS A 152 5.94 1.56 -5.06
N PHE A 153 6.85 1.41 -4.11
CA PHE A 153 8.07 2.21 -4.05
C PHE A 153 8.87 2.12 -5.35
N GLU A 154 9.09 3.27 -5.95
CA GLU A 154 9.95 3.45 -7.12
C GLU A 154 11.07 4.44 -6.76
N GLY A 155 12.27 3.94 -6.56
CA GLY A 155 13.41 4.79 -6.20
C GLY A 155 14.73 4.05 -6.27
N GLY A 156 15.81 4.83 -6.30
CA GLY A 156 17.17 4.36 -6.30
C GLY A 156 17.82 4.43 -4.91
N ASP A 157 19.14 4.49 -4.90
CA ASP A 157 19.96 4.50 -3.67
C ASP A 157 19.62 5.66 -2.73
N ARG A 158 19.41 6.86 -3.25
CA ARG A 158 19.09 8.04 -2.44
C ARG A 158 17.75 7.91 -1.76
N GLU A 159 16.72 7.57 -2.52
CA GLU A 159 15.34 7.50 -2.05
C GLU A 159 15.17 6.41 -0.98
N ILE A 160 15.79 5.23 -1.21
CA ILE A 160 15.68 4.13 -0.26
C ILE A 160 16.43 4.39 1.04
N ARG A 161 17.60 5.06 0.98
CA ARG A 161 18.32 5.46 2.20
C ARG A 161 17.53 6.47 3.01
N GLU A 162 16.91 7.46 2.37
CA GLU A 162 16.07 8.44 3.06
C GLU A 162 14.84 7.78 3.70
N ALA A 163 14.16 6.85 3.02
CA ALA A 163 13.05 6.08 3.59
C ALA A 163 13.52 5.26 4.81
N ARG A 164 14.66 4.60 4.71
CA ARG A 164 15.26 3.82 5.80
C ARG A 164 15.64 4.69 7.00
N GLU A 165 16.30 5.83 6.78
CA GLU A 165 16.70 6.77 7.85
C GLU A 165 15.50 7.32 8.62
N ARG A 166 14.36 7.48 7.95
CA ARG A 166 13.09 7.90 8.57
C ARG A 166 12.28 6.75 9.19
N GLY A 167 12.72 5.51 9.01
CA GLY A 167 12.03 4.31 9.52
C GLY A 167 10.71 4.02 8.81
N TYR A 168 10.55 4.44 7.55
CA TYR A 168 9.35 4.20 6.77
C TYR A 168 9.32 2.79 6.21
N TYR A 169 8.13 2.21 6.14
CA TYR A 169 7.90 0.97 5.42
C TYR A 169 7.92 1.21 3.91
N VAL A 170 8.32 0.18 3.17
CA VAL A 170 8.43 0.20 1.71
C VAL A 170 7.63 -0.97 1.16
N GLY A 171 6.58 -0.68 0.39
CA GLY A 171 5.78 -1.65 -0.35
C GLY A 171 6.36 -1.91 -1.73
N LEU A 172 6.60 -3.16 -2.07
CA LEU A 172 7.12 -3.58 -3.36
C LEU A 172 6.03 -4.27 -4.17
N ALA A 173 5.61 -3.64 -5.26
CA ALA A 173 4.64 -4.17 -6.20
C ALA A 173 5.31 -4.93 -7.37
N GLY A 174 4.48 -5.47 -8.28
CA GLY A 174 4.96 -6.28 -9.39
C GLY A 174 5.97 -5.59 -10.33
N ASN A 175 6.00 -4.25 -10.37
CA ASN A 175 6.96 -3.47 -11.15
C ASN A 175 8.42 -3.66 -10.70
N VAL A 176 8.68 -4.08 -9.46
CA VAL A 176 10.04 -4.44 -9.02
C VAL A 176 10.63 -5.58 -9.86
N THR A 177 9.80 -6.44 -10.43
CA THR A 177 10.22 -7.57 -11.26
C THR A 177 10.59 -7.18 -12.69
N TYR A 178 10.37 -5.90 -13.10
CA TYR A 178 10.60 -5.48 -14.48
C TYR A 178 12.08 -5.28 -14.79
N SER A 179 12.43 -5.60 -16.04
CA SER A 179 13.77 -5.28 -16.55
C SER A 179 13.99 -3.77 -16.50
N GLY A 180 15.00 -3.32 -15.77
CA GLY A 180 15.29 -1.89 -15.61
C GLY A 180 14.75 -1.26 -14.34
N SER A 181 14.05 -1.98 -13.47
CA SER A 181 13.65 -1.48 -12.16
C SER A 181 14.87 -0.97 -11.37
N GLU A 182 14.87 0.30 -11.01
CA GLU A 182 15.92 0.89 -10.16
C GLU A 182 15.84 0.31 -8.75
N THR A 183 14.63 0.16 -8.23
CA THR A 183 14.39 -0.43 -6.91
C THR A 183 14.96 -1.85 -6.81
N ALA A 184 14.83 -2.66 -7.88
CA ALA A 184 15.41 -4.01 -7.92
C ALA A 184 16.94 -4.04 -7.77
N ARG A 185 17.63 -2.94 -8.10
CA ARG A 185 19.09 -2.82 -7.97
C ARG A 185 19.54 -2.48 -6.56
N VAL A 186 18.63 -1.90 -5.77
CA VAL A 186 18.92 -1.37 -4.43
C VAL A 186 18.17 -2.13 -3.32
N LEU A 187 17.58 -3.28 -3.63
CA LEU A 187 16.81 -4.08 -2.66
C LEU A 187 17.58 -4.38 -1.37
N LEU A 188 18.89 -4.64 -1.46
CA LEU A 188 19.75 -4.89 -0.31
C LEU A 188 19.92 -3.68 0.65
N LEU A 189 19.47 -2.50 0.26
CA LEU A 189 19.49 -1.30 1.09
C LEU A 189 18.19 -1.10 1.88
N ILE A 190 17.14 -1.85 1.54
CA ILE A 190 15.86 -1.80 2.26
C ILE A 190 16.09 -2.36 3.68
N ASP A 191 15.45 -1.73 4.65
CA ASP A 191 15.34 -2.30 5.98
C ASP A 191 14.36 -3.47 5.94
N GLU A 192 14.87 -4.68 6.17
CA GLU A 192 14.05 -5.90 6.13
C GLU A 192 12.86 -5.84 7.07
N GLU A 193 13.00 -5.19 8.24
CA GLU A 193 11.91 -5.02 9.20
C GLU A 193 10.84 -3.99 8.76
N ARG A 194 11.06 -3.33 7.63
CA ARG A 194 10.16 -2.33 7.02
C ARG A 194 9.73 -2.72 5.61
N LEU A 195 10.10 -3.91 5.15
CA LEU A 195 9.75 -4.42 3.82
C LEU A 195 8.34 -5.00 3.80
N LEU A 196 7.55 -4.61 2.81
CA LEU A 196 6.24 -5.18 2.49
C LEU A 196 6.21 -5.64 1.03
N VAL A 197 5.32 -6.57 0.72
CA VAL A 197 4.99 -6.97 -0.64
C VAL A 197 3.52 -6.73 -0.93
N GLU A 198 3.23 -6.35 -2.16
CA GLU A 198 1.89 -5.98 -2.58
C GLU A 198 1.67 -6.26 -4.06
N THR A 199 0.42 -6.16 -4.50
CA THR A 199 0.10 -6.30 -5.92
C THR A 199 -0.16 -4.98 -6.62
N ASP A 200 -0.77 -4.02 -5.95
CA ASP A 200 -1.42 -2.86 -6.57
C ASP A 200 -2.43 -3.29 -7.65
N ALA A 201 -3.07 -4.45 -7.45
CA ALA A 201 -4.01 -4.99 -8.44
C ALA A 201 -5.23 -4.08 -8.60
N PRO A 202 -5.71 -3.88 -9.85
CA PRO A 202 -5.44 -4.64 -11.09
C PRO A 202 -4.21 -4.17 -11.90
N TYR A 203 -3.38 -3.30 -11.33
CA TYR A 203 -2.22 -2.70 -12.00
C TYR A 203 -0.96 -3.55 -11.78
N LEU A 204 0.14 -3.17 -12.42
CA LEU A 204 1.53 -3.59 -12.15
C LEU A 204 1.74 -5.11 -12.10
N SER A 205 1.10 -5.88 -12.99
CA SER A 205 1.29 -7.34 -13.06
C SER A 205 2.76 -7.72 -13.08
N PRO A 206 3.24 -8.59 -12.17
CA PRO A 206 4.63 -9.02 -12.12
C PRO A 206 5.04 -9.77 -13.40
N GLN A 207 6.36 -9.83 -13.66
CA GLN A 207 6.90 -10.36 -14.91
C GLN A 207 6.33 -11.71 -15.36
N PRO A 208 6.13 -12.74 -14.49
CA PRO A 208 5.59 -14.04 -14.92
C PRO A 208 4.18 -13.99 -15.52
N VAL A 209 3.38 -12.97 -15.15
CA VAL A 209 1.99 -12.79 -15.61
C VAL A 209 1.80 -11.47 -16.34
N ARG A 210 2.88 -10.80 -16.75
CA ARG A 210 2.83 -9.53 -17.46
C ARG A 210 2.00 -9.62 -18.73
N GLY A 211 1.23 -8.54 -19.00
CA GLY A 211 0.29 -8.49 -20.14
C GLY A 211 -1.12 -9.01 -19.81
N ARG A 212 -1.34 -9.49 -18.60
CA ARG A 212 -2.65 -9.78 -18.03
C ARG A 212 -2.99 -8.75 -16.97
N LYS A 213 -4.26 -8.60 -16.59
CA LYS A 213 -4.64 -7.81 -15.40
C LYS A 213 -4.10 -8.50 -14.15
N ASN A 214 -3.64 -7.69 -13.21
CA ASN A 214 -3.14 -8.19 -11.94
C ASN A 214 -4.28 -8.61 -11.01
N ALA A 215 -3.94 -9.44 -10.02
CA ALA A 215 -4.86 -9.91 -9.00
C ALA A 215 -4.08 -10.24 -7.71
N PRO A 216 -4.74 -10.24 -6.52
CA PRO A 216 -4.07 -10.42 -5.23
C PRO A 216 -3.24 -11.71 -5.14
N GLU A 217 -3.65 -12.79 -5.78
CA GLU A 217 -2.89 -14.04 -5.83
C GLU A 217 -1.50 -13.91 -6.46
N ASN A 218 -1.29 -12.88 -7.28
CA ASN A 218 -0.01 -12.66 -7.95
C ASN A 218 1.08 -12.06 -7.04
N VAL A 219 0.76 -11.66 -5.80
CA VAL A 219 1.75 -11.20 -4.82
C VAL A 219 2.85 -12.24 -4.60
N VAL A 220 2.55 -13.52 -4.75
CA VAL A 220 3.52 -14.61 -4.65
C VAL A 220 4.69 -14.47 -5.64
N HIS A 221 4.46 -13.89 -6.81
CA HIS A 221 5.50 -13.66 -7.81
C HIS A 221 6.43 -12.52 -7.42
N THR A 222 5.87 -11.44 -6.84
CA THR A 222 6.64 -10.33 -6.28
C THR A 222 7.47 -10.83 -5.11
N ALA A 223 6.87 -11.54 -4.16
CA ALA A 223 7.54 -12.09 -2.99
C ALA A 223 8.71 -13.02 -3.38
N ARG A 224 8.49 -13.96 -4.30
CA ARG A 224 9.54 -14.86 -4.78
C ARG A 224 10.71 -14.12 -5.42
N PHE A 225 10.43 -13.13 -6.26
CA PHE A 225 11.46 -12.30 -6.88
C PHE A 225 12.30 -11.56 -5.83
N VAL A 226 11.65 -11.02 -4.80
CA VAL A 226 12.32 -10.29 -3.71
C VAL A 226 13.15 -11.26 -2.86
N ALA A 227 12.62 -12.44 -2.51
CA ALA A 227 13.34 -13.48 -1.78
C ALA A 227 14.62 -13.89 -2.50
N GLU A 228 14.53 -14.20 -3.81
CA GLU A 228 15.69 -14.54 -4.64
C GLU A 228 16.77 -13.43 -4.62
N ARG A 229 16.36 -12.17 -4.70
CA ARG A 229 17.30 -11.02 -4.71
C ARG A 229 17.95 -10.76 -3.37
N LEU A 230 17.26 -11.06 -2.27
CA LEU A 230 17.78 -10.94 -0.90
C LEU A 230 18.56 -12.19 -0.45
N GLY A 231 18.50 -13.28 -1.22
CA GLY A 231 19.11 -14.56 -0.84
C GLY A 231 18.37 -15.28 0.29
N MET A 232 17.06 -15.04 0.40
CA MET A 232 16.17 -15.66 1.38
C MET A 232 15.37 -16.80 0.75
N GLU A 233 14.92 -17.75 1.57
CA GLU A 233 13.90 -18.71 1.15
C GLU A 233 12.52 -18.04 1.05
N ASP A 234 11.64 -18.52 0.17
CA ASP A 234 10.30 -17.96 -0.04
C ASP A 234 9.49 -17.90 1.27
N GLU A 235 9.57 -18.90 2.13
CA GLU A 235 8.89 -18.95 3.43
C GLU A 235 9.46 -17.95 4.44
N GLU A 236 10.75 -17.71 4.41
CA GLU A 236 11.41 -16.72 5.26
C GLU A 236 10.94 -15.30 4.92
N LEU A 237 10.96 -14.93 3.64
CA LEU A 237 10.46 -13.64 3.19
C LEU A 237 8.96 -13.48 3.49
N ALA A 238 8.15 -14.50 3.24
CA ALA A 238 6.72 -14.44 3.53
C ALA A 238 6.44 -14.19 5.02
N THR A 239 7.14 -14.89 5.91
CA THR A 239 7.04 -14.70 7.36
C THR A 239 7.47 -13.28 7.75
N LEU A 240 8.58 -12.81 7.21
CA LEU A 240 9.11 -11.47 7.46
C LEU A 240 8.11 -10.37 7.05
N THR A 241 7.64 -10.40 5.81
CA THR A 241 6.77 -9.36 5.28
C THR A 241 5.37 -9.41 5.90
N THR A 242 4.86 -10.59 6.25
CA THR A 242 3.59 -10.74 6.98
C THR A 242 3.70 -10.19 8.39
N ARG A 243 4.79 -10.46 9.12
CA ARG A 243 5.06 -9.84 10.42
C ARG A 243 5.12 -8.31 10.32
N ASN A 244 5.76 -7.80 9.28
CA ASN A 244 5.86 -6.36 9.04
C ASN A 244 4.50 -5.73 8.76
N ALA A 245 3.67 -6.34 7.90
CA ALA A 245 2.30 -5.90 7.63
C ALA A 245 1.43 -5.94 8.90
N ARG A 246 1.53 -7.01 9.69
CA ARG A 246 0.86 -7.11 10.99
C ARG A 246 1.26 -5.95 11.91
N ASN A 247 2.54 -5.64 12.00
CA ASN A 247 3.04 -4.59 12.88
C ASN A 247 2.63 -3.19 12.40
N LEU A 248 2.65 -2.95 11.09
CA LEU A 248 2.24 -1.66 10.51
C LEU A 248 0.75 -1.41 10.70
N PHE A 249 -0.08 -2.38 10.33
CA PHE A 249 -1.54 -2.22 10.25
C PHE A 249 -2.30 -2.75 11.48
N GLY A 250 -1.60 -3.30 12.48
CA GLY A 250 -2.25 -3.87 13.66
C GLY A 250 -3.11 -5.10 13.37
N LEU A 251 -2.76 -5.91 12.33
CA LEU A 251 -3.58 -7.04 11.92
C LEU A 251 -3.56 -8.16 12.97
N PRO A 252 -4.71 -8.80 13.28
CA PRO A 252 -4.80 -9.88 14.25
C PRO A 252 -4.34 -11.23 13.64
N LEU A 253 -3.14 -11.27 13.09
CA LEU A 253 -2.55 -12.45 12.47
C LEU A 253 -1.58 -13.13 13.45
N GLU A 254 -1.66 -14.46 13.53
CA GLU A 254 -0.66 -15.28 14.23
C GLU A 254 0.46 -15.60 13.23
N VAL A 255 1.67 -15.10 13.47
CA VAL A 255 2.86 -15.28 12.62
C VAL A 255 3.99 -15.84 13.45
#